data_fe5235ae32d80e9f35c05b6d8e26a610
#
_entry.id   fe5235ae32d80e9f35c05b6d8e26a610
#
_cell.length_a   1.000
_cell.length_b   1.000
_cell.length_c   1.000
_cell.angle_alpha   90.00
_cell.angle_beta   90.00
_cell.angle_gamma   90.00
#
_symmetry.space_group_name_H-M   'P 1'
#
loop_
_entity.id
_entity.type
_entity.pdbx_description
1 polymer ?
#
loop_
_entity_poly.entity_id
_entity_poly.type
_entity_poly.pdbx_seq_one_letter_code
_entity_poly.pdbx_strand_id
1 'polypeptide(L)'
;LGDAGYHRFIGATDYDPAHEDEIVAALIGRRPDGFFIVGTNHSQRTRAMLAAANIPVVEAWDLSADPIDSVVGFSNRAAIRSLVEFVHTKGYRHPTFAGSLRTGDFRAVERRASFESSVAELFPGEPIRVLDSGVPKIDYSTGARLFHETLERHPETDVLMFASDVFAAGAILEAQKHGIDVPGRLAITGFGDFDIAPHLSPPLTTVAVPSRAIGTHAGELLLERMIPSTRSSTSSPGRGVDVGFTIIERASA
;
A
#
# COMPACT_ATOMS: atom_id res chain seq x y z
N LEU A 1 2.10 -22.39 -3.53
CA LEU A 1 2.33 -23.04 -2.23
C LEU A 1 1.30 -24.15 -1.97
N GLY A 2 -0.01 -23.88 -2.13
CA GLY A 2 -1.06 -24.89 -1.92
C GLY A 2 -0.88 -26.14 -2.80
N ASP A 3 -0.66 -25.94 -4.10
CA ASP A 3 -0.43 -27.04 -5.05
C ASP A 3 0.85 -27.84 -4.78
N ALA A 4 1.80 -27.23 -4.05
CA ALA A 4 3.02 -27.87 -3.58
C ALA A 4 2.88 -28.53 -2.20
N GLY A 5 1.65 -28.61 -1.64
CA GLY A 5 1.34 -29.29 -0.38
C GLY A 5 1.64 -28.48 0.89
N TYR A 6 1.96 -27.17 0.78
CA TYR A 6 2.20 -26.32 1.94
C TYR A 6 0.92 -25.72 2.51
N HIS A 7 0.80 -25.75 3.82
CA HIS A 7 -0.24 -25.05 4.57
C HIS A 7 0.22 -23.68 5.03
N ARG A 8 -0.73 -22.77 5.28
CA ARG A 8 -0.45 -21.38 5.66
C ARG A 8 -1.00 -21.12 7.07
N PHE A 9 -0.16 -20.53 7.92
CA PHE A 9 -0.59 -19.89 9.16
C PHE A 9 -0.59 -18.38 8.93
N ILE A 10 -1.60 -17.67 9.41
CA ILE A 10 -1.74 -16.23 9.23
C ILE A 10 -1.75 -15.58 10.61
N GLY A 11 -0.90 -14.56 10.78
CA GLY A 11 -0.89 -13.66 11.93
C GLY A 11 -1.19 -12.25 11.47
N ALA A 12 -2.07 -11.53 12.17
CA ALA A 12 -2.36 -10.13 11.93
C ALA A 12 -1.72 -9.29 13.03
N THR A 13 -0.87 -8.33 12.64
CA THR A 13 -0.09 -7.50 13.57
C THR A 13 -0.74 -6.16 13.86
N ASP A 14 -1.78 -5.79 13.10
CA ASP A 14 -2.47 -4.50 13.16
C ASP A 14 -1.52 -3.30 13.07
N TYR A 15 -0.37 -3.47 12.40
CA TYR A 15 0.71 -2.49 12.26
C TYR A 15 1.34 -2.06 13.60
N ASP A 16 1.22 -2.89 14.64
CA ASP A 16 1.89 -2.68 15.92
C ASP A 16 3.21 -3.49 15.95
N PRO A 17 4.40 -2.83 16.03
CA PRO A 17 5.67 -3.54 16.05
C PRO A 17 5.85 -4.48 17.26
N ALA A 18 5.27 -4.14 18.42
CA ALA A 18 5.35 -5.01 19.59
C ALA A 18 4.51 -6.29 19.40
N HIS A 19 3.32 -6.13 18.81
CA HIS A 19 2.46 -7.27 18.46
C HIS A 19 3.07 -8.11 17.33
N GLU A 20 3.79 -7.49 16.36
CA GLU A 20 4.56 -8.23 15.37
C GLU A 20 5.61 -9.13 16.01
N ASP A 21 6.39 -8.62 16.98
CA ASP A 21 7.38 -9.41 17.71
C ASP A 21 6.76 -10.65 18.36
N GLU A 22 5.59 -10.51 18.98
CA GLU A 22 4.87 -11.63 19.64
C GLU A 22 4.38 -12.68 18.63
N ILE A 23 3.76 -12.22 17.53
CA ILE A 23 3.24 -13.10 16.48
C ILE A 23 4.38 -13.84 15.78
N VAL A 24 5.45 -13.14 15.42
CA VAL A 24 6.62 -13.77 14.78
C VAL A 24 7.25 -14.82 15.70
N ALA A 25 7.41 -14.52 16.99
CA ALA A 25 7.91 -15.51 17.97
C ALA A 25 6.99 -16.74 18.07
N ALA A 26 5.68 -16.54 18.13
CA ALA A 26 4.70 -17.61 18.19
C ALA A 26 4.70 -18.50 16.93
N LEU A 27 4.83 -17.86 15.74
CA LEU A 27 4.89 -18.58 14.46
C LEU A 27 6.20 -19.36 14.31
N ILE A 28 7.35 -18.81 14.70
CA ILE A 28 8.65 -19.52 14.72
C ILE A 28 8.57 -20.75 15.63
N GLY A 29 7.87 -20.66 16.77
CA GLY A 29 7.64 -21.79 17.66
C GLY A 29 6.90 -22.97 17.02
N ARG A 30 6.19 -22.75 15.91
CA ARG A 30 5.51 -23.78 15.11
C ARG A 30 6.40 -24.43 14.06
N ARG A 31 7.68 -24.03 13.99
CA ARG A 31 8.68 -24.53 13.03
C ARG A 31 8.20 -24.47 11.58
N PRO A 32 7.89 -23.28 11.06
CA PRO A 32 7.48 -23.13 9.65
C PRO A 32 8.66 -23.42 8.71
N ASP A 33 8.35 -23.80 7.48
CA ASP A 33 9.35 -24.02 6.43
C ASP A 33 9.84 -22.71 5.82
N GLY A 34 9.08 -21.61 5.95
CA GLY A 34 9.43 -20.28 5.47
C GLY A 34 8.46 -19.21 5.96
N PHE A 35 8.85 -17.96 5.81
CA PHE A 35 8.06 -16.78 6.19
C PHE A 35 7.76 -15.88 4.99
N PHE A 36 6.52 -15.43 4.91
CA PHE A 36 6.10 -14.29 4.12
C PHE A 36 5.65 -13.20 5.09
N ILE A 37 6.29 -12.04 5.07
CA ILE A 37 5.97 -10.93 5.97
C ILE A 37 5.71 -9.65 5.17
N VAL A 38 4.70 -8.86 5.59
CA VAL A 38 4.29 -7.66 4.87
C VAL A 38 5.00 -6.43 5.43
N GLY A 39 5.64 -5.67 4.54
CA GLY A 39 6.49 -4.51 4.88
C GLY A 39 7.95 -4.89 4.94
N THR A 40 8.80 -3.89 5.15
CA THR A 40 10.27 -4.01 5.20
C THR A 40 10.86 -3.31 6.43
N ASN A 41 10.01 -2.66 7.21
CA ASN A 41 10.41 -1.98 8.43
C ASN A 41 9.95 -2.76 9.66
N HIS A 42 10.80 -3.66 10.10
CA HIS A 42 10.56 -4.53 11.25
C HIS A 42 11.41 -4.09 12.44
N SER A 43 10.97 -4.43 13.65
CA SER A 43 11.77 -4.21 14.85
C SER A 43 13.11 -4.95 14.78
N GLN A 44 14.11 -4.47 15.49
CA GLN A 44 15.40 -5.17 15.58
C GLN A 44 15.20 -6.59 16.13
N ARG A 45 14.23 -6.80 17.03
CA ARG A 45 13.89 -8.09 17.60
C ARG A 45 13.30 -9.03 16.55
N THR A 46 12.31 -8.59 15.78
CA THR A 46 11.74 -9.37 14.66
C THR A 46 12.81 -9.74 13.65
N ARG A 47 13.65 -8.79 13.21
CA ARG A 47 14.76 -9.06 12.29
C ARG A 47 15.72 -10.12 12.84
N ALA A 48 16.11 -10.00 14.11
CA ALA A 48 17.00 -10.96 14.75
C ALA A 48 16.38 -12.36 14.87
N MET A 49 15.09 -12.45 15.22
CA MET A 49 14.38 -13.73 15.32
C MET A 49 14.27 -14.43 13.96
N LEU A 50 13.90 -13.70 12.92
CA LEU A 50 13.77 -14.24 11.56
C LEU A 50 15.13 -14.67 11.00
N ALA A 51 16.18 -13.87 11.20
CA ALA A 51 17.54 -14.22 10.79
C ALA A 51 18.06 -15.48 11.53
N ALA A 52 17.77 -15.60 12.83
CA ALA A 52 18.17 -16.77 13.65
C ALA A 52 17.38 -18.02 13.33
N ALA A 53 16.18 -17.92 12.79
CA ALA A 53 15.33 -19.06 12.44
C ALA A 53 15.92 -19.93 11.31
N ASN A 54 16.84 -19.35 10.50
CA ASN A 54 17.53 -20.02 9.39
C ASN A 54 16.57 -20.70 8.40
N ILE A 55 15.46 -20.01 8.11
CA ILE A 55 14.44 -20.39 7.13
C ILE A 55 14.30 -19.27 6.09
N PRO A 56 13.80 -19.55 4.89
CA PRO A 56 13.53 -18.51 3.89
C PRO A 56 12.54 -17.46 4.41
N VAL A 57 12.87 -16.19 4.19
CA VAL A 57 12.01 -15.05 4.52
C VAL A 57 11.81 -14.18 3.29
N VAL A 58 10.56 -13.89 2.95
CA VAL A 58 10.22 -12.94 1.88
C VAL A 58 9.44 -11.78 2.49
N GLU A 59 10.06 -10.61 2.51
CA GLU A 59 9.41 -9.34 2.80
C GLU A 59 8.64 -8.88 1.56
N ALA A 60 7.47 -8.25 1.72
CA ALA A 60 6.63 -7.92 0.58
C ALA A 60 5.90 -6.57 0.70
N TRP A 61 5.37 -6.08 -0.43
CA TRP A 61 4.58 -4.84 -0.57
C TRP A 61 5.38 -3.54 -0.44
N ASP A 62 6.68 -3.64 -0.36
CA ASP A 62 7.62 -2.54 -0.32
C ASP A 62 8.96 -3.00 -0.91
N LEU A 63 9.92 -2.08 -1.03
CA LEU A 63 11.29 -2.36 -1.46
C LEU A 63 12.26 -2.01 -0.35
N SER A 64 13.30 -2.81 -0.20
CA SER A 64 14.40 -2.57 0.74
C SER A 64 15.75 -2.84 0.07
N ALA A 65 16.72 -1.99 0.35
CA ALA A 65 18.11 -2.24 -0.04
C ALA A 65 18.82 -3.26 0.89
N ASP A 66 18.23 -3.49 2.08
CA ASP A 66 18.75 -4.43 3.10
C ASP A 66 17.59 -5.31 3.62
N PRO A 67 17.05 -6.23 2.78
CA PRO A 67 16.04 -7.17 3.23
C PRO A 67 16.63 -8.20 4.20
N ILE A 68 15.79 -8.81 5.04
CA ILE A 68 16.20 -9.91 5.94
C ILE A 68 16.77 -11.06 5.12
N ASP A 69 16.12 -11.40 4.01
CA ASP A 69 16.55 -12.46 3.08
C ASP A 69 16.18 -12.11 1.64
N SER A 70 14.91 -11.94 1.31
CA SER A 70 14.44 -11.54 -0.01
C SER A 70 13.28 -10.56 0.11
N VAL A 71 13.06 -9.71 -0.90
CA VAL A 71 11.95 -8.77 -0.94
C VAL A 71 11.26 -8.79 -2.30
N VAL A 72 9.93 -8.70 -2.30
CA VAL A 72 9.10 -8.57 -3.50
C VAL A 72 8.09 -7.46 -3.29
N GLY A 73 8.19 -6.40 -4.08
CA GLY A 73 7.29 -5.27 -3.88
C GLY A 73 7.38 -4.23 -4.98
N PHE A 74 7.03 -3.02 -4.62
CA PHE A 74 7.10 -1.84 -5.47
C PHE A 74 7.38 -0.61 -4.62
N SER A 75 7.84 0.49 -5.24
CA SER A 75 8.09 1.73 -4.53
C SER A 75 6.78 2.49 -4.24
N ASN A 76 6.37 2.53 -2.97
CA ASN A 76 5.24 3.32 -2.51
C ASN A 76 5.45 4.82 -2.77
N ARG A 77 6.68 5.30 -2.62
CA ARG A 77 7.10 6.67 -2.93
C ARG A 77 6.91 7.00 -4.40
N ALA A 78 7.45 6.18 -5.30
CA ALA A 78 7.33 6.40 -6.74
C ALA A 78 5.86 6.34 -7.20
N ALA A 79 5.07 5.44 -6.63
CA ALA A 79 3.66 5.28 -6.97
C ALA A 79 2.84 6.54 -6.67
N ILE A 80 3.01 7.14 -5.49
CA ILE A 80 2.33 8.38 -5.13
C ILE A 80 2.87 9.56 -5.94
N ARG A 81 4.20 9.66 -6.14
CA ARG A 81 4.76 10.70 -7.00
C ARG A 81 4.13 10.67 -8.39
N SER A 82 4.06 9.50 -9.02
CA SER A 82 3.45 9.34 -10.33
C SER A 82 1.96 9.70 -10.34
N LEU A 83 1.22 9.41 -9.27
CA LEU A 83 -0.18 9.81 -9.16
C LEU A 83 -0.32 11.35 -9.01
N VAL A 84 0.57 12.01 -8.26
CA VAL A 84 0.60 13.48 -8.14
C VAL A 84 0.98 14.13 -9.48
N GLU A 85 1.96 13.59 -10.20
CA GLU A 85 2.32 14.01 -11.55
C GLU A 85 1.13 13.87 -12.52
N PHE A 86 0.43 12.75 -12.46
CA PHE A 86 -0.76 12.50 -13.26
C PHE A 86 -1.84 13.58 -13.02
N VAL A 87 -2.23 13.84 -11.78
CA VAL A 87 -3.26 14.84 -11.49
C VAL A 87 -2.80 16.25 -11.84
N HIS A 88 -1.51 16.56 -11.70
CA HIS A 88 -0.93 17.82 -12.15
C HIS A 88 -1.04 17.99 -13.67
N THR A 89 -0.72 16.95 -14.46
CA THR A 89 -0.81 16.98 -15.94
C THR A 89 -2.27 17.08 -16.43
N LYS A 90 -3.24 16.58 -15.63
CA LYS A 90 -4.67 16.76 -15.90
C LYS A 90 -5.18 18.18 -15.65
N GLY A 91 -4.37 19.03 -15.04
CA GLY A 91 -4.70 20.43 -14.81
C GLY A 91 -5.30 20.74 -13.44
N TYR A 92 -5.41 19.76 -12.53
CA TYR A 92 -5.81 20.01 -11.16
C TYR A 92 -4.80 20.91 -10.44
N ARG A 93 -5.27 21.70 -9.49
CA ARG A 93 -4.48 22.75 -8.84
C ARG A 93 -4.44 22.63 -7.32
N HIS A 94 -5.45 22.06 -6.74
CA HIS A 94 -5.67 22.03 -5.29
C HIS A 94 -5.79 20.60 -4.75
N PRO A 95 -4.69 19.80 -4.81
CA PRO A 95 -4.72 18.41 -4.36
C PRO A 95 -4.82 18.31 -2.83
N THR A 96 -5.62 17.36 -2.37
CA THR A 96 -5.70 16.92 -0.97
C THR A 96 -5.46 15.43 -0.89
N PHE A 97 -4.66 14.98 0.07
CA PHE A 97 -4.43 13.56 0.34
C PHE A 97 -5.18 13.11 1.61
N ALA A 98 -5.85 11.96 1.54
CA ALA A 98 -6.61 11.45 2.66
C ALA A 98 -6.42 9.95 2.87
N GLY A 99 -6.32 9.52 4.13
CA GLY A 99 -6.19 8.12 4.45
C GLY A 99 -5.88 7.80 5.90
N SER A 100 -5.62 6.55 6.22
CA SER A 100 -5.10 6.15 7.52
C SER A 100 -3.58 6.37 7.52
N LEU A 101 -3.12 7.29 8.34
CA LEU A 101 -1.71 7.72 8.41
C LEU A 101 -1.04 7.24 9.70
N ARG A 102 -1.32 6.01 10.10
CA ARG A 102 -0.80 5.42 11.33
C ARG A 102 0.72 5.41 11.38
N THR A 103 1.26 5.70 12.54
CA THR A 103 2.71 5.69 12.78
C THR A 103 3.36 4.31 12.60
N GLY A 104 2.62 3.22 12.76
CA GLY A 104 3.10 1.85 12.55
C GLY A 104 3.03 1.36 11.09
N ASP A 105 2.24 2.00 10.22
CA ASP A 105 2.20 1.69 8.79
C ASP A 105 3.21 2.56 8.03
N PHE A 106 4.44 2.09 7.92
CA PHE A 106 5.52 2.81 7.24
C PHE A 106 5.22 3.10 5.77
N ARG A 107 4.45 2.24 5.10
CA ARG A 107 4.03 2.47 3.70
C ARG A 107 3.06 3.65 3.61
N ALA A 108 2.17 3.80 4.59
CA ALA A 108 1.30 4.97 4.67
C ALA A 108 2.10 6.26 4.96
N VAL A 109 3.07 6.19 5.86
CA VAL A 109 3.99 7.30 6.14
C VAL A 109 4.80 7.68 4.90
N GLU A 110 5.32 6.71 4.17
CA GLU A 110 6.09 6.95 2.95
C GLU A 110 5.23 7.54 1.82
N ARG A 111 3.99 7.04 1.64
CA ARG A 111 3.03 7.60 0.69
C ARG A 111 2.70 9.05 1.02
N ARG A 112 2.43 9.36 2.28
CA ARG A 112 2.21 10.73 2.73
C ARG A 112 3.42 11.62 2.44
N ALA A 113 4.61 11.23 2.85
CA ALA A 113 5.84 12.00 2.64
C ALA A 113 6.12 12.24 1.14
N SER A 114 5.79 11.25 0.29
CA SER A 114 5.88 11.39 -1.16
C SER A 114 4.88 12.40 -1.70
N PHE A 115 3.62 12.37 -1.23
CA PHE A 115 2.62 13.36 -1.58
C PHE A 115 3.07 14.77 -1.20
N GLU A 116 3.48 14.98 0.06
CA GLU A 116 3.93 16.26 0.58
C GLU A 116 5.10 16.83 -0.25
N SER A 117 6.11 16.02 -0.54
CA SER A 117 7.26 16.45 -1.35
C SER A 117 6.90 16.73 -2.80
N SER A 118 6.00 15.93 -3.40
CA SER A 118 5.57 16.13 -4.78
C SER A 118 4.70 17.37 -4.95
N VAL A 119 3.82 17.65 -3.98
CA VAL A 119 3.01 18.87 -3.99
C VAL A 119 3.90 20.12 -3.84
N ALA A 120 4.87 20.10 -2.94
CA ALA A 120 5.81 21.21 -2.77
C ALA A 120 6.61 21.50 -4.06
N GLU A 121 6.93 20.48 -4.84
CA GLU A 121 7.67 20.60 -6.10
C GLU A 121 6.78 21.05 -7.26
N LEU A 122 5.62 20.41 -7.45
CA LEU A 122 4.81 20.53 -8.65
C LEU A 122 3.71 21.60 -8.55
N PHE A 123 3.34 21.98 -7.34
CA PHE A 123 2.29 22.99 -7.07
C PHE A 123 2.86 24.15 -6.22
N PRO A 124 3.77 24.95 -6.78
CA PRO A 124 4.45 26.00 -6.02
C PRO A 124 3.45 27.02 -5.46
N GLY A 125 3.50 27.23 -4.14
CA GLY A 125 2.60 28.14 -3.43
C GLY A 125 1.34 27.49 -2.88
N GLU A 126 1.01 26.24 -3.26
CA GLU A 126 -0.12 25.53 -2.69
C GLU A 126 0.20 25.02 -1.28
N PRO A 127 -0.72 25.16 -0.32
CA PRO A 127 -0.57 24.54 0.99
C PRO A 127 -0.70 23.01 0.88
N ILE A 128 0.07 22.30 1.68
CA ILE A 128 -0.02 20.84 1.78
C ILE A 128 -1.26 20.49 2.61
N ARG A 129 -2.22 19.79 1.99
CA ARG A 129 -3.48 19.37 2.61
C ARG A 129 -3.48 17.87 2.78
N VAL A 130 -3.50 17.42 4.04
CA VAL A 130 -3.52 16.00 4.41
C VAL A 130 -4.56 15.78 5.48
N LEU A 131 -5.45 14.82 5.26
CA LEU A 131 -6.48 14.40 6.20
C LEU A 131 -6.19 12.99 6.69
N ASP A 132 -5.99 12.85 8.00
CA ASP A 132 -5.86 11.55 8.64
C ASP A 132 -7.23 11.02 9.04
N SER A 133 -7.49 9.75 8.75
CA SER A 133 -8.72 9.08 9.18
C SER A 133 -8.89 9.04 10.70
N GLY A 134 -7.81 9.16 11.46
CA GLY A 134 -7.81 9.07 12.93
C GLY A 134 -8.20 7.70 13.48
N VAL A 135 -8.52 6.75 12.58
CA VAL A 135 -8.96 5.40 12.94
C VAL A 135 -8.20 4.35 12.13
N PRO A 136 -7.94 3.19 12.74
CA PRO A 136 -7.22 2.12 12.07
C PRO A 136 -8.00 1.43 10.94
N LYS A 137 -9.31 1.50 10.98
CA LYS A 137 -10.15 0.74 10.07
C LYS A 137 -10.23 1.41 8.70
N ILE A 138 -10.00 0.61 7.67
CA ILE A 138 -10.18 1.01 6.27
C ILE A 138 -11.57 0.53 5.84
N ASP A 139 -12.52 1.47 5.74
CA ASP A 139 -13.90 1.18 5.33
C ASP A 139 -14.53 2.33 4.55
N TYR A 140 -15.65 2.05 3.90
CA TYR A 140 -16.39 3.04 3.09
C TYR A 140 -16.91 4.22 3.91
N SER A 141 -17.34 3.98 5.16
CA SER A 141 -17.86 5.03 6.04
C SER A 141 -16.80 6.07 6.38
N THR A 142 -15.57 5.62 6.62
CA THR A 142 -14.42 6.51 6.82
C THR A 142 -14.13 7.32 5.55
N GLY A 143 -14.21 6.70 4.37
CA GLY A 143 -14.05 7.40 3.10
C GLY A 143 -15.10 8.50 2.89
N ALA A 144 -16.37 8.20 3.18
CA ALA A 144 -17.46 9.16 3.15
C ALA A 144 -17.24 10.34 4.13
N ARG A 145 -16.78 10.06 5.34
CA ARG A 145 -16.47 11.10 6.33
C ARG A 145 -15.32 12.00 5.87
N LEU A 146 -14.23 11.43 5.37
CA LEU A 146 -13.09 12.20 4.85
C LEU A 146 -13.47 13.07 3.65
N PHE A 147 -14.41 12.61 2.81
CA PHE A 147 -14.98 13.40 1.73
C PHE A 147 -15.67 14.66 2.25
N HIS A 148 -16.57 14.54 3.23
CA HIS A 148 -17.23 15.70 3.86
C HIS A 148 -16.23 16.62 4.55
N GLU A 149 -15.30 16.05 5.31
CA GLU A 149 -14.25 16.81 5.97
C GLU A 149 -13.39 17.61 4.97
N THR A 150 -13.12 17.03 3.79
CA THR A 150 -12.42 17.75 2.71
C THR A 150 -13.21 18.96 2.24
N LEU A 151 -14.51 18.80 1.96
CA LEU A 151 -15.35 19.90 1.49
C LEU A 151 -15.53 21.02 2.52
N GLU A 152 -15.55 20.66 3.80
CA GLU A 152 -15.69 21.62 4.90
C GLU A 152 -14.40 22.39 5.19
N ARG A 153 -13.27 21.69 5.28
CA ARG A 153 -11.98 22.27 5.71
C ARG A 153 -11.16 22.83 4.54
N HIS A 154 -11.34 22.26 3.35
CA HIS A 154 -10.59 22.59 2.15
C HIS A 154 -11.53 22.71 0.93
N PRO A 155 -12.48 23.68 0.96
CA PRO A 155 -13.50 23.82 -0.08
C PRO A 155 -12.94 24.11 -1.49
N GLU A 156 -11.69 24.58 -1.55
CA GLU A 156 -10.96 24.81 -2.81
C GLU A 156 -10.44 23.52 -3.46
N THR A 157 -10.41 22.39 -2.74
CA THR A 157 -9.92 21.11 -3.27
C THR A 157 -10.65 20.75 -4.57
N ASP A 158 -9.88 20.48 -5.61
CA ASP A 158 -10.34 20.03 -6.93
C ASP A 158 -10.02 18.57 -7.22
N VAL A 159 -9.04 17.97 -6.49
CA VAL A 159 -8.76 16.53 -6.54
C VAL A 159 -8.46 15.97 -5.13
N LEU A 160 -9.21 14.95 -4.75
CA LEU A 160 -9.04 14.22 -3.48
C LEU A 160 -8.42 12.86 -3.75
N MET A 161 -7.18 12.69 -3.27
CA MET A 161 -6.35 11.52 -3.49
C MET A 161 -6.41 10.62 -2.25
N PHE A 162 -6.96 9.43 -2.38
CA PHE A 162 -7.06 8.50 -1.26
C PHE A 162 -5.92 7.48 -1.22
N ALA A 163 -5.47 7.16 -0.02
CA ALA A 163 -4.47 6.13 0.24
C ALA A 163 -4.97 4.68 -0.03
N SER A 164 -6.26 4.50 -0.32
CA SER A 164 -6.89 3.21 -0.62
C SER A 164 -8.17 3.40 -1.43
N ASP A 165 -8.44 2.48 -2.36
CA ASP A 165 -9.69 2.43 -3.13
C ASP A 165 -10.93 2.26 -2.25
N VAL A 166 -10.80 1.65 -1.08
CA VAL A 166 -11.93 1.50 -0.14
C VAL A 166 -12.41 2.87 0.35
N PHE A 167 -11.51 3.77 0.69
CA PHE A 167 -11.87 5.15 1.05
C PHE A 167 -12.45 5.91 -0.15
N ALA A 168 -11.78 5.80 -1.31
CA ALA A 168 -12.22 6.45 -2.54
C ALA A 168 -13.63 6.00 -2.95
N ALA A 169 -13.93 4.71 -2.83
CA ALA A 169 -15.26 4.17 -3.10
C ALA A 169 -16.30 4.75 -2.15
N GLY A 170 -16.00 4.85 -0.86
CA GLY A 170 -16.87 5.50 0.12
C GLY A 170 -17.15 6.96 -0.25
N ALA A 171 -16.14 7.70 -0.69
CA ALA A 171 -16.26 9.08 -1.13
C ALA A 171 -17.11 9.22 -2.40
N ILE A 172 -16.92 8.37 -3.42
CA ILE A 172 -17.72 8.38 -4.66
C ILE A 172 -19.19 8.08 -4.36
N LEU A 173 -19.47 7.06 -3.55
CA LEU A 173 -20.85 6.71 -3.15
C LEU A 173 -21.52 7.86 -2.39
N GLU A 174 -20.78 8.56 -1.54
CA GLU A 174 -21.29 9.71 -0.79
C GLU A 174 -21.50 10.92 -1.72
N ALA A 175 -20.58 11.17 -2.65
CA ALA A 175 -20.74 12.21 -3.68
C ALA A 175 -22.03 11.99 -4.50
N GLN A 176 -22.28 10.76 -4.95
CA GLN A 176 -23.51 10.40 -5.67
C GLN A 176 -24.77 10.70 -4.85
N LYS A 177 -24.80 10.30 -3.57
CA LYS A 177 -25.91 10.50 -2.66
C LYS A 177 -26.25 11.99 -2.48
N HIS A 178 -25.25 12.86 -2.53
CA HIS A 178 -25.41 14.32 -2.37
C HIS A 178 -25.44 15.08 -3.70
N GLY A 179 -25.44 14.41 -4.84
CA GLY A 179 -25.47 15.02 -6.17
C GLY A 179 -24.22 15.87 -6.48
N ILE A 180 -23.07 15.54 -5.87
CA ILE A 180 -21.80 16.19 -6.14
C ILE A 180 -21.15 15.54 -7.36
N ASP A 181 -20.85 16.34 -8.35
CA ASP A 181 -20.29 15.87 -9.62
C ASP A 181 -18.83 15.43 -9.47
N VAL A 182 -18.54 14.18 -9.84
CA VAL A 182 -17.21 13.60 -9.93
C VAL A 182 -16.95 13.22 -11.37
N PRO A 183 -15.93 13.77 -12.04
CA PRO A 183 -14.85 14.62 -11.51
C PRO A 183 -15.15 16.13 -11.57
N GLY A 184 -16.30 16.57 -12.09
CA GLY A 184 -16.55 17.97 -12.45
C GLY A 184 -16.41 18.96 -11.30
N ARG A 185 -16.92 18.66 -10.08
CA ARG A 185 -16.72 19.49 -8.89
C ARG A 185 -15.49 19.05 -8.12
N LEU A 186 -15.26 17.74 -7.99
CA LEU A 186 -14.18 17.16 -7.20
C LEU A 186 -13.75 15.84 -7.82
N ALA A 187 -12.56 15.79 -8.38
CA ALA A 187 -11.97 14.54 -8.83
C ALA A 187 -11.57 13.65 -7.65
N ILE A 188 -11.64 12.35 -7.84
CA ILE A 188 -11.31 11.37 -6.79
C ILE A 188 -10.36 10.32 -7.39
N THR A 189 -9.24 10.07 -6.69
CA THR A 189 -8.33 8.98 -7.04
C THR A 189 -8.14 8.02 -5.88
N GLY A 190 -7.79 6.78 -6.19
CA GLY A 190 -7.54 5.72 -5.21
C GLY A 190 -6.15 5.11 -5.27
N PHE A 191 -5.98 4.01 -4.54
CA PHE A 191 -4.75 3.23 -4.50
C PHE A 191 -5.06 1.76 -4.22
N GLY A 192 -4.65 0.87 -5.13
CA GLY A 192 -4.77 -0.58 -5.00
C GLY A 192 -5.34 -1.28 -6.23
N ASP A 193 -6.19 -0.63 -6.99
CA ASP A 193 -6.98 -1.17 -8.11
C ASP A 193 -7.80 -2.40 -7.65
N PHE A 194 -8.56 -2.22 -6.56
CA PHE A 194 -9.42 -3.28 -6.04
C PHE A 194 -10.60 -3.53 -6.98
N ASP A 195 -11.18 -4.74 -6.89
CA ASP A 195 -12.28 -5.20 -7.77
C ASP A 195 -13.46 -4.22 -7.86
N ILE A 196 -13.67 -3.40 -6.85
CA ILE A 196 -14.71 -2.37 -6.84
C ILE A 196 -14.42 -1.19 -7.79
N ALA A 197 -13.13 -0.87 -8.03
CA ALA A 197 -12.73 0.35 -8.73
C ALA A 197 -13.36 0.54 -10.12
N PRO A 198 -13.39 -0.48 -11.01
CA PRO A 198 -14.03 -0.35 -12.33
C PRO A 198 -15.57 -0.33 -12.27
N HIS A 199 -16.18 -0.70 -11.15
CA HIS A 199 -17.63 -0.83 -10.99
C HIS A 199 -18.29 0.36 -10.29
N LEU A 200 -17.50 1.33 -9.85
CA LEU A 200 -18.03 2.58 -9.32
C LEU A 200 -18.61 3.45 -10.44
N SER A 201 -19.41 4.43 -10.10
CA SER A 201 -19.92 5.43 -11.03
C SER A 201 -19.65 6.83 -10.49
N PRO A 202 -18.67 7.56 -11.07
CA PRO A 202 -17.80 7.13 -12.16
C PRO A 202 -16.79 6.05 -11.75
N PRO A 203 -16.26 5.25 -12.71
CA PRO A 203 -15.18 4.30 -12.46
C PRO A 203 -13.94 5.00 -11.92
N LEU A 204 -13.29 4.40 -10.90
CA LEU A 204 -12.22 5.01 -10.12
C LEU A 204 -10.87 4.97 -10.83
N THR A 205 -10.26 6.14 -11.03
CA THR A 205 -8.84 6.31 -11.36
C THR A 205 -8.00 5.95 -10.15
N THR A 206 -7.01 5.06 -10.32
CA THR A 206 -6.26 4.51 -9.18
C THR A 206 -4.85 4.08 -9.55
N VAL A 207 -4.00 3.88 -8.54
CA VAL A 207 -2.74 3.17 -8.68
C VAL A 207 -3.00 1.67 -8.64
N ALA A 208 -2.77 0.96 -9.72
CA ALA A 208 -2.82 -0.49 -9.75
C ALA A 208 -1.54 -1.10 -9.17
N VAL A 209 -1.71 -1.88 -8.12
CA VAL A 209 -0.65 -2.66 -7.49
C VAL A 209 -0.80 -4.12 -7.91
N PRO A 210 0.21 -4.73 -8.55
CA PRO A 210 0.13 -6.11 -9.05
C PRO A 210 0.22 -7.13 -7.92
N SER A 211 -0.77 -7.15 -7.02
CA SER A 211 -0.83 -7.99 -5.81
C SER A 211 -0.64 -9.48 -6.12
N ARG A 212 -1.21 -9.93 -7.25
CA ARG A 212 -1.05 -11.32 -7.68
C ARG A 212 0.41 -11.64 -8.06
N ALA A 213 1.10 -10.72 -8.74
CA ALA A 213 2.51 -10.90 -9.10
C ALA A 213 3.39 -10.91 -7.84
N ILE A 214 3.12 -10.02 -6.86
CA ILE A 214 3.80 -10.05 -5.55
C ILE A 214 3.66 -11.44 -4.91
N GLY A 215 2.42 -11.94 -4.81
CA GLY A 215 2.17 -13.25 -4.20
C GLY A 215 2.80 -14.41 -4.97
N THR A 216 2.81 -14.36 -6.31
CA THR A 216 3.42 -15.38 -7.15
C THR A 216 4.93 -15.40 -6.97
N HIS A 217 5.62 -14.27 -7.15
CA HIS A 217 7.08 -14.20 -7.00
C HIS A 217 7.54 -14.52 -5.57
N ALA A 218 6.81 -14.06 -4.56
CA ALA A 218 7.13 -14.42 -3.18
C ALA A 218 6.99 -15.93 -2.93
N GLY A 219 5.94 -16.55 -3.48
CA GLY A 219 5.74 -18.00 -3.40
C GLY A 219 6.83 -18.79 -4.12
N GLU A 220 7.24 -18.33 -5.29
CA GLU A 220 8.35 -18.93 -6.08
C GLU A 220 9.67 -18.85 -5.33
N LEU A 221 10.02 -17.67 -4.79
CA LEU A 221 11.23 -17.48 -3.98
C LEU A 221 11.25 -18.37 -2.73
N LEU A 222 10.12 -18.50 -2.04
CA LEU A 222 10.01 -19.41 -0.90
C LEU A 222 10.22 -20.87 -1.32
N LEU A 223 9.51 -21.34 -2.37
CA LEU A 223 9.62 -22.72 -2.85
C LEU A 223 11.05 -23.07 -3.31
N GLU A 224 11.68 -22.17 -4.07
CA GLU A 224 13.05 -22.35 -4.55
C GLU A 224 14.04 -22.59 -3.38
N ARG A 225 13.80 -22.00 -2.23
CA ARG A 225 14.68 -22.08 -1.06
C ARG A 225 14.27 -23.13 -0.04
N MET A 226 12.99 -23.52 0.01
CA MET A 226 12.51 -24.60 0.88
C MET A 226 12.84 -25.99 0.33
N ILE A 227 12.98 -26.15 -1.01
CA ILE A 227 13.26 -27.46 -1.63
C ILE A 227 14.78 -27.65 -1.79
N PRO A 228 15.41 -28.58 -1.06
CA PRO A 228 16.87 -28.75 -1.06
C PRO A 228 17.50 -29.05 -2.44
N SER A 229 16.75 -29.67 -3.35
CA SER A 229 17.22 -30.03 -4.69
C SER A 229 17.38 -28.84 -5.64
N THR A 230 16.79 -27.68 -5.30
CA THR A 230 16.84 -26.44 -6.07
C THR A 230 17.80 -25.41 -5.47
N ARG A 231 18.41 -25.70 -4.32
CA ARG A 231 19.40 -24.80 -3.71
C ARG A 231 20.59 -24.64 -4.65
N SER A 232 20.55 -23.61 -5.47
CA SER A 232 21.72 -23.14 -6.20
C SER A 232 22.75 -22.66 -5.17
N SER A 233 23.98 -23.10 -5.30
CA SER A 233 25.13 -22.65 -4.47
C SER A 233 25.46 -21.15 -4.64
N THR A 234 24.70 -20.44 -5.46
CA THR A 234 24.80 -19.00 -5.76
C THR A 234 23.68 -18.18 -5.12
N SER A 235 23.10 -18.61 -3.99
CA SER A 235 22.14 -17.78 -3.28
C SER A 235 22.83 -16.53 -2.72
N SER A 236 22.87 -15.47 -3.53
CA SER A 236 23.25 -14.13 -3.06
C SER A 236 22.20 -13.68 -2.06
N PRO A 237 22.57 -13.25 -0.84
CA PRO A 237 21.65 -12.62 0.08
C PRO A 237 21.10 -11.33 -0.57
N GLY A 238 19.83 -11.01 -0.33
CA GLY A 238 19.26 -9.73 -0.76
C GLY A 238 18.65 -9.70 -2.16
N ARG A 239 17.99 -10.77 -2.61
CA ARG A 239 17.28 -10.75 -3.89
C ARG A 239 16.02 -9.89 -3.80
N GLY A 240 16.04 -8.72 -4.46
CA GLY A 240 14.88 -7.83 -4.61
C GLY A 240 14.18 -8.04 -5.96
N VAL A 241 12.85 -8.13 -5.94
CA VAL A 241 12.02 -8.13 -7.15
C VAL A 241 11.10 -6.92 -7.07
N ASP A 242 11.35 -5.94 -7.93
CA ASP A 242 10.43 -4.82 -8.14
C ASP A 242 9.41 -5.22 -9.20
N VAL A 243 8.15 -5.34 -8.80
CA VAL A 243 7.05 -5.68 -9.71
C VAL A 243 6.41 -4.44 -10.35
N GLY A 244 6.84 -3.25 -9.94
CA GLY A 244 6.30 -1.98 -10.42
C GLY A 244 4.86 -1.72 -10.00
N PHE A 245 4.28 -0.69 -10.62
CA PHE A 245 2.88 -0.27 -10.47
C PHE A 245 2.42 0.41 -11.78
N THR A 246 1.13 0.67 -11.91
CA THR A 246 0.58 1.39 -13.07
C THR A 246 -0.52 2.34 -12.61
N ILE A 247 -0.58 3.54 -13.20
CA ILE A 247 -1.75 4.41 -13.04
C ILE A 247 -2.83 3.93 -14.01
N ILE A 248 -3.98 3.56 -13.48
CA ILE A 248 -5.16 3.22 -14.28
C ILE A 248 -6.07 4.43 -14.29
N GLU A 249 -6.02 5.14 -15.40
CA GLU A 249 -6.91 6.25 -15.66
C GLU A 249 -8.32 5.74 -15.96
N ARG A 250 -9.33 6.29 -15.24
CA ARG A 250 -10.75 6.08 -15.46
C ARG A 250 -11.49 7.41 -15.35
N ALA A 251 -12.79 7.40 -15.18
CA ALA A 251 -13.61 8.60 -15.28
C ALA A 251 -13.69 9.46 -14.00
N SER A 252 -13.09 9.05 -12.88
CA SER A 252 -13.18 9.81 -11.63
C SER A 252 -12.11 10.91 -11.47
N ALA A 253 -11.10 10.96 -12.39
CA ALA A 253 -10.08 12.02 -12.42
C ALA A 253 -9.42 12.12 -13.81
#